data_97c5af7f89026eb2c97230eb2c48fcd2
#
_entry.id   97c5af7f89026eb2c97230eb2c48fcd2
#
_cell.length_a   1.000
_cell.length_b   1.000
_cell.length_c   1.000
_cell.angle_alpha   90.00
_cell.angle_beta   90.00
_cell.angle_gamma   90.00
#
_symmetry.space_group_name_H-M   'P 1'
#
loop_
_entity.id
_entity.type
_entity.pdbx_description
1 polymer ?
#
loop_
_entity_poly.entity_id
_entity_poly.type
_entity_poly.pdbx_seq_one_letter_code
_entity_poly.pdbx_strand_id
1 'polypeptide(L)'
;MRRPSLHWLARIKHLPLSDGDWSYSRPHREDDPAQGWKLHLSATILSAADVFARAEPVLRENDALFKAPCRLELLKSLNSGLADFSQIGKFLTIYPRSTEEALRLARELHRATRGLSGPRIPFDARYREKSLVYYRYGAFRRSVEGTPGFIRAPGGRRYRDKRAPGRAVPRWLEDPFRKSRVKSSKRPGLLLRDLLAFKAKAQRGKGGVYEAVDLSVLPVRRVIIKEGRRHGETNWDGRDGYALVRHEAQVLRKLRAAGLPVPEIFREFAQNRNRYLVLERISGRPLLPAKRTQPSRISWRLAERILEQLEPMLSRMHAAGWVWRDCKPSHIFLQGGTLRLIDFEGACPIDQTRLPPWGSPDYIPPSSRRKFSRRAGTFEDDYALGVIAFQFGAGKFPPAAAHRRAALYRRTGCPEVLREKIDRLLNSKISRRRVK
;
A
#
# COMPACT_ATOMS: atom_id res chain seq x y z
N MET A 1 9.63 10.18 15.00
CA MET A 1 9.77 9.85 13.59
C MET A 1 11.13 10.17 12.97
N ARG A 2 11.82 11.23 13.39
CA ARG A 2 13.20 11.50 12.93
C ARG A 2 14.20 10.41 13.30
N ARG A 3 14.00 9.67 14.41
CA ARG A 3 14.95 8.66 14.91
C ARG A 3 15.25 7.51 13.93
N PRO A 4 14.24 6.79 13.33
CA PRO A 4 14.57 5.69 12.40
C PRO A 4 15.35 6.15 11.17
N SER A 5 14.97 7.29 10.56
CA SER A 5 15.66 7.83 9.37
C SER A 5 17.07 8.32 9.71
N LEU A 6 17.29 8.96 10.86
CA LEU A 6 18.63 9.36 11.33
C LEU A 6 19.50 8.12 11.62
N HIS A 7 18.97 7.12 12.30
CA HIS A 7 19.69 5.86 12.53
C HIS A 7 20.07 5.19 11.22
N TRP A 8 19.17 5.20 10.23
CA TRP A 8 19.45 4.64 8.91
C TRP A 8 20.58 5.39 8.20
N LEU A 9 20.50 6.71 8.11
CA LEU A 9 21.53 7.53 7.49
C LEU A 9 22.90 7.32 8.13
N ALA A 10 22.96 7.22 9.46
CA ALA A 10 24.21 6.91 10.17
C ALA A 10 24.79 5.53 9.80
N ARG A 11 23.92 4.54 9.50
CA ARG A 11 24.35 3.19 9.12
C ARG A 11 24.94 3.11 7.72
N ILE A 12 24.46 3.88 6.75
CA ILE A 12 24.85 3.77 5.35
C ILE A 12 25.88 4.81 4.90
N LYS A 13 26.20 5.80 5.74
CA LYS A 13 27.06 6.93 5.37
C LYS A 13 28.49 6.51 4.94
N HIS A 14 28.95 5.33 5.35
CA HIS A 14 30.27 4.80 5.01
C HIS A 14 30.30 4.06 3.67
N LEU A 15 29.13 3.83 3.02
CA LEU A 15 29.11 3.22 1.70
C LEU A 15 29.65 4.20 0.66
N PRO A 16 30.66 3.79 -0.15
CA PRO A 16 31.48 4.74 -0.91
C PRO A 16 30.79 5.37 -2.11
N LEU A 17 29.71 4.77 -2.61
CA LEU A 17 29.05 5.21 -3.83
C LEU A 17 27.55 5.43 -3.62
N SER A 18 27.00 6.44 -4.29
CA SER A 18 25.56 6.72 -4.33
C SER A 18 25.13 7.26 -5.68
N ASP A 19 23.96 6.80 -6.17
CA ASP A 19 23.29 7.35 -7.35
C ASP A 19 22.07 8.24 -7.00
N GLY A 20 21.98 8.66 -5.73
CA GLY A 20 20.88 9.46 -5.20
C GLY A 20 19.71 8.64 -4.63
N ASP A 21 19.42 7.50 -5.18
CA ASP A 21 18.43 6.54 -4.65
C ASP A 21 19.06 5.35 -3.93
N TRP A 22 20.20 4.88 -4.42
CA TRP A 22 20.89 3.70 -3.90
C TRP A 22 22.32 4.01 -3.49
N SER A 23 22.75 3.42 -2.36
CA SER A 23 24.14 3.37 -1.94
C SER A 23 24.70 1.97 -2.22
N TYR A 24 25.94 1.92 -2.69
CA TYR A 24 26.62 0.69 -3.09
C TYR A 24 27.85 0.43 -2.22
N SER A 25 28.12 -0.84 -1.93
CA SER A 25 29.26 -1.26 -1.11
C SER A 25 30.62 -1.02 -1.79
N ARG A 26 30.66 -1.06 -3.11
CA ARG A 26 31.85 -0.81 -3.94
C ARG A 26 31.45 -0.55 -5.40
N PRO A 27 32.35 -0.04 -6.25
CA PRO A 27 32.12 0.02 -7.68
C PRO A 27 32.01 -1.38 -8.30
N HIS A 28 31.37 -1.46 -9.44
CA HIS A 28 31.41 -2.64 -10.30
C HIS A 28 32.85 -2.84 -10.81
N ARG A 29 33.35 -4.07 -10.74
CA ARG A 29 34.63 -4.50 -11.31
C ARG A 29 34.40 -5.21 -12.64
N GLU A 30 35.46 -5.38 -13.42
CA GLU A 30 35.38 -6.07 -14.72
C GLU A 30 35.00 -7.53 -14.59
N ASP A 31 35.49 -8.18 -13.51
CA ASP A 31 35.21 -9.58 -13.15
C ASP A 31 33.82 -9.82 -12.53
N ASP A 32 33.07 -8.78 -12.23
CA ASP A 32 31.68 -8.94 -11.74
C ASP A 32 30.78 -9.44 -12.89
N PRO A 33 30.04 -10.53 -12.71
CA PRO A 33 29.26 -11.14 -13.77
C PRO A 33 28.11 -10.23 -14.24
N ALA A 34 27.80 -10.27 -15.54
CA ALA A 34 26.69 -9.51 -16.10
C ALA A 34 25.30 -10.08 -15.67
N GLN A 35 25.25 -11.35 -15.27
CA GLN A 35 24.07 -12.08 -14.84
C GLN A 35 24.41 -13.15 -13.82
N GLY A 36 23.48 -13.52 -12.98
CA GLY A 36 23.72 -14.54 -11.96
C GLY A 36 22.60 -14.62 -10.92
N TRP A 37 22.90 -15.30 -9.82
CA TRP A 37 22.04 -15.37 -8.67
C TRP A 37 22.04 -14.06 -7.91
N LYS A 38 20.91 -13.37 -7.90
CA LYS A 38 20.68 -12.21 -7.01
C LYS A 38 20.12 -12.71 -5.69
N LEU A 39 20.71 -12.22 -4.59
CA LEU A 39 20.10 -12.36 -3.29
C LEU A 39 19.43 -11.04 -2.90
N HIS A 40 18.26 -11.13 -2.29
CA HIS A 40 17.57 -9.98 -1.73
C HIS A 40 17.31 -10.22 -0.25
N LEU A 41 17.67 -9.25 0.59
CA LEU A 41 17.23 -9.20 1.98
C LEU A 41 16.01 -8.33 2.10
N SER A 42 15.02 -8.82 2.84
CA SER A 42 13.79 -8.09 3.08
C SER A 42 13.82 -7.36 4.42
N ALA A 43 13.31 -6.12 4.43
CA ALA A 43 13.11 -5.35 5.65
C ALA A 43 11.88 -4.42 5.54
N THR A 44 11.31 -4.08 6.70
CA THR A 44 10.41 -2.94 6.86
C THR A 44 11.21 -1.66 7.09
N ILE A 45 10.58 -0.50 7.00
CA ILE A 45 11.23 0.78 7.36
C ILE A 45 11.65 0.85 8.84
N LEU A 46 11.07 0.02 9.71
CA LEU A 46 11.39 -0.02 11.14
C LEU A 46 12.48 -1.06 11.46
N SER A 47 12.59 -2.13 10.66
CA SER A 47 13.61 -3.18 10.86
C SER A 47 14.86 -2.99 9.98
N ALA A 48 14.87 -2.02 9.08
CA ALA A 48 15.94 -1.82 8.11
C ALA A 48 17.33 -1.64 8.77
N ALA A 49 17.41 -0.79 9.79
CA ALA A 49 18.68 -0.55 10.47
C ALA A 49 19.24 -1.82 11.16
N ASP A 50 18.39 -2.62 11.79
CA ASP A 50 18.80 -3.86 12.46
C ASP A 50 19.15 -4.95 11.44
N VAL A 51 18.39 -5.07 10.34
CA VAL A 51 18.72 -6.02 9.25
C VAL A 51 20.06 -5.68 8.64
N PHE A 52 20.32 -4.38 8.38
CA PHE A 52 21.60 -3.93 7.84
C PHE A 52 22.75 -4.18 8.81
N ALA A 53 22.60 -3.81 10.08
CA ALA A 53 23.64 -3.99 11.09
C ALA A 53 24.11 -5.45 11.25
N ARG A 54 23.21 -6.41 11.02
CA ARG A 54 23.55 -7.84 11.08
C ARG A 54 24.02 -8.40 9.73
N ALA A 55 23.59 -7.83 8.62
CA ALA A 55 23.96 -8.31 7.29
C ALA A 55 25.28 -7.74 6.79
N GLU A 56 25.56 -6.47 7.10
CA GLU A 56 26.72 -5.73 6.57
C GLU A 56 28.08 -6.37 6.94
N PRO A 57 28.34 -6.84 8.17
CA PRO A 57 29.59 -7.54 8.48
C PRO A 57 29.83 -8.76 7.59
N VAL A 58 28.79 -9.58 7.39
CA VAL A 58 28.87 -10.76 6.50
C VAL A 58 29.18 -10.34 5.06
N LEU A 59 28.52 -9.29 4.57
CA LEU A 59 28.74 -8.81 3.20
C LEU A 59 30.13 -8.21 3.00
N ARG A 60 30.64 -7.50 4.00
CA ARG A 60 31.96 -6.87 3.99
C ARG A 60 33.09 -7.93 4.03
N GLU A 61 32.99 -8.90 4.91
CA GLU A 61 33.96 -10.02 5.03
C GLU A 61 34.09 -10.83 3.73
N ASN A 62 32.98 -10.89 2.94
CA ASN A 62 32.99 -11.57 1.65
C ASN A 62 33.28 -10.64 0.46
N ASP A 63 33.62 -9.35 0.68
CA ASP A 63 33.76 -8.31 -0.39
C ASP A 63 32.59 -8.32 -1.39
N ALA A 64 31.38 -8.55 -0.90
CA ALA A 64 30.22 -8.72 -1.73
C ALA A 64 29.72 -7.39 -2.30
N LEU A 65 29.45 -7.34 -3.60
CA LEU A 65 28.76 -6.20 -4.20
C LEU A 65 27.30 -6.21 -3.78
N PHE A 66 26.84 -5.15 -3.13
CA PHE A 66 25.44 -4.97 -2.80
C PHE A 66 25.01 -3.50 -2.90
N LYS A 67 23.72 -3.29 -2.94
CA LYS A 67 23.10 -1.96 -2.83
C LYS A 67 22.01 -1.90 -1.79
N ALA A 68 21.89 -0.73 -1.16
CA ALA A 68 20.89 -0.37 -0.16
C ALA A 68 20.18 0.93 -0.54
N PRO A 69 18.91 1.17 -0.16
CA PRO A 69 18.25 2.45 -0.40
C PRO A 69 18.91 3.57 0.41
N CYS A 70 19.18 4.73 -0.20
CA CYS A 70 19.78 5.87 0.50
C CYS A 70 18.90 6.41 1.63
N ARG A 71 17.58 6.22 1.56
CA ARG A 71 16.61 6.76 2.52
C ARG A 71 15.46 5.78 2.77
N LEU A 72 14.90 5.79 3.97
CA LEU A 72 13.79 4.90 4.33
C LEU A 72 12.49 5.24 3.61
N GLU A 73 12.33 6.47 3.14
CA GLU A 73 11.21 6.89 2.29
C GLU A 73 11.21 6.14 0.96
N LEU A 74 12.39 5.89 0.38
CA LEU A 74 12.52 5.04 -0.81
C LEU A 74 12.12 3.60 -0.48
N LEU A 75 12.62 3.03 0.63
CA LEU A 75 12.22 1.69 1.07
C LEU A 75 10.70 1.59 1.29
N LYS A 76 10.09 2.62 1.88
CA LYS A 76 8.63 2.68 2.05
C LYS A 76 7.91 2.68 0.70
N SER A 77 8.39 3.46 -0.27
CA SER A 77 7.85 3.49 -1.63
C SER A 77 7.98 2.13 -2.33
N LEU A 78 9.14 1.48 -2.24
CA LEU A 78 9.35 0.13 -2.78
C LEU A 78 8.40 -0.88 -2.14
N ASN A 79 8.27 -0.85 -0.80
CA ASN A 79 7.39 -1.75 -0.06
C ASN A 79 5.90 -1.50 -0.31
N SER A 80 5.52 -0.32 -0.82
CA SER A 80 4.12 -0.06 -1.22
C SER A 80 3.72 -0.83 -2.48
N GLY A 81 4.67 -1.08 -3.38
CA GLY A 81 4.43 -1.73 -4.67
C GLY A 81 3.61 -0.90 -5.65
N LEU A 82 3.48 0.41 -5.42
CA LEU A 82 2.70 1.31 -6.28
C LEU A 82 3.36 1.53 -7.65
N ALA A 83 4.66 1.75 -7.66
CA ALA A 83 5.43 1.96 -8.90
C ALA A 83 5.75 0.62 -9.59
N ASP A 84 6.22 -0.39 -8.83
CA ASP A 84 6.56 -1.72 -9.34
C ASP A 84 6.34 -2.76 -8.25
N PHE A 85 5.32 -3.60 -8.43
CA PHE A 85 4.98 -4.68 -7.50
C PHE A 85 6.14 -5.67 -7.28
N SER A 86 7.04 -5.82 -8.24
CA SER A 86 8.20 -6.70 -8.14
C SER A 86 9.28 -6.21 -7.19
N GLN A 87 9.22 -4.95 -6.73
CA GLN A 87 10.20 -4.36 -5.82
C GLN A 87 9.83 -4.52 -4.35
N ILE A 88 8.60 -4.94 -4.06
CA ILE A 88 8.15 -5.14 -2.67
C ILE A 88 9.14 -6.03 -1.91
N GLY A 89 9.58 -5.55 -0.76
CA GLY A 89 10.46 -6.28 0.15
C GLY A 89 11.93 -6.29 -0.22
N LYS A 90 12.34 -5.75 -1.35
CA LYS A 90 13.75 -5.72 -1.78
C LYS A 90 14.50 -4.58 -1.10
N PHE A 91 14.95 -4.82 0.12
CA PHE A 91 15.71 -3.87 0.91
C PHE A 91 17.18 -3.83 0.49
N LEU A 92 17.90 -4.95 0.60
CA LEU A 92 19.24 -5.08 0.02
C LEU A 92 19.18 -5.94 -1.24
N THR A 93 19.94 -5.58 -2.25
CA THR A 93 20.19 -6.41 -3.42
C THR A 93 21.66 -6.73 -3.46
N ILE A 94 22.01 -8.03 -3.42
CA ILE A 94 23.36 -8.54 -3.38
C ILE A 94 23.62 -9.27 -4.69
N TYR A 95 24.83 -9.11 -5.23
CA TYR A 95 25.26 -9.60 -6.52
C TYR A 95 26.46 -10.55 -6.35
N PRO A 96 26.24 -11.83 -5.99
CA PRO A 96 27.31 -12.82 -5.84
C PRO A 96 28.04 -13.06 -7.16
N ARG A 97 29.34 -13.30 -7.10
CA ARG A 97 30.20 -13.55 -8.28
C ARG A 97 30.01 -14.96 -8.85
N SER A 98 29.62 -15.92 -7.98
CA SER A 98 29.43 -17.31 -8.39
C SER A 98 28.21 -17.94 -7.71
N THR A 99 27.84 -19.14 -8.12
CA THR A 99 26.78 -19.95 -7.49
C THR A 99 27.18 -20.36 -6.05
N GLU A 100 28.44 -20.71 -5.84
CA GLU A 100 29.02 -21.12 -4.56
C GLU A 100 28.97 -19.97 -3.56
N GLU A 101 29.35 -18.77 -4.00
CA GLU A 101 29.26 -17.55 -3.20
C GLU A 101 27.78 -17.23 -2.86
N ALA A 102 26.85 -17.37 -3.81
CA ALA A 102 25.43 -17.16 -3.56
C ALA A 102 24.89 -18.13 -2.49
N LEU A 103 25.28 -19.40 -2.52
CA LEU A 103 24.88 -20.42 -1.54
C LEU A 103 25.47 -20.11 -0.15
N ARG A 104 26.74 -19.72 -0.09
CA ARG A 104 27.43 -19.35 1.16
C ARG A 104 26.77 -18.11 1.78
N LEU A 105 26.65 -17.02 1.02
CA LEU A 105 26.04 -15.77 1.48
C LEU A 105 24.59 -15.97 1.92
N ALA A 106 23.79 -16.75 1.18
CA ALA A 106 22.40 -17.03 1.57
C ALA A 106 22.31 -17.72 2.95
N ARG A 107 23.22 -18.65 3.24
CA ARG A 107 23.30 -19.36 4.51
C ARG A 107 23.72 -18.44 5.66
N GLU A 108 24.77 -17.66 5.45
CA GLU A 108 25.33 -16.75 6.45
C GLU A 108 24.35 -15.60 6.78
N LEU A 109 23.79 -14.95 5.75
CA LEU A 109 22.79 -13.90 5.91
C LEU A 109 21.50 -14.41 6.58
N HIS A 110 21.09 -15.65 6.27
CA HIS A 110 19.96 -16.27 6.96
C HIS A 110 20.24 -16.44 8.47
N ARG A 111 21.46 -16.88 8.84
CA ARG A 111 21.86 -17.03 10.24
C ARG A 111 21.93 -15.68 10.94
N ALA A 112 22.60 -14.71 10.33
CA ALA A 112 22.79 -13.37 10.88
C ALA A 112 21.48 -12.64 11.12
N THR A 113 20.52 -12.77 10.20
CA THR A 113 19.21 -12.06 10.28
C THR A 113 18.09 -12.86 10.95
N ARG A 114 18.41 -13.99 11.60
CA ARG A 114 17.43 -14.82 12.32
C ARG A 114 16.67 -14.00 13.37
N GLY A 115 15.36 -14.19 13.43
CA GLY A 115 14.47 -13.48 14.38
C GLY A 115 14.00 -12.10 13.91
N LEU A 116 14.62 -11.52 12.89
CA LEU A 116 14.16 -10.27 12.32
C LEU A 116 12.96 -10.46 11.38
N SER A 117 12.30 -9.36 11.04
CA SER A 117 11.04 -9.36 10.28
C SER A 117 11.11 -8.46 9.05
N GLY A 118 10.45 -8.89 7.98
CA GLY A 118 10.31 -8.13 6.74
C GLY A 118 9.14 -8.65 5.87
N PRO A 119 8.70 -7.87 4.89
CA PRO A 119 7.66 -8.27 3.97
C PRO A 119 8.09 -9.43 3.06
N ARG A 120 7.12 -10.19 2.56
CA ARG A 120 7.40 -11.22 1.55
C ARG A 120 7.73 -10.55 0.22
N ILE A 121 8.78 -11.04 -0.47
CA ILE A 121 9.11 -10.63 -1.83
C ILE A 121 8.27 -11.48 -2.80
N PRO A 122 7.41 -10.87 -3.65
CA PRO A 122 6.38 -11.62 -4.39
C PRO A 122 6.91 -12.60 -5.44
N PHE A 123 7.96 -12.21 -6.18
CA PHE A 123 8.41 -12.93 -7.38
C PHE A 123 9.72 -13.67 -7.20
N ASP A 124 10.34 -13.54 -6.03
CA ASP A 124 11.57 -14.25 -5.68
C ASP A 124 11.27 -15.53 -4.90
N ALA A 125 12.14 -16.51 -4.99
CA ALA A 125 12.08 -17.71 -4.18
C ALA A 125 12.64 -17.42 -2.79
N ARG A 126 11.97 -17.90 -1.74
CA ARG A 126 12.43 -17.76 -0.37
C ARG A 126 13.44 -18.85 -0.06
N TYR A 127 14.60 -18.49 0.53
CA TYR A 127 15.68 -19.43 0.84
C TYR A 127 15.23 -20.51 1.83
N ARG A 128 14.67 -20.13 2.99
CA ARG A 128 14.14 -21.03 4.01
C ARG A 128 12.86 -20.46 4.63
N GLU A 129 12.10 -21.29 5.31
CA GLU A 129 10.96 -20.82 6.10
C GLU A 129 11.42 -19.76 7.13
N LYS A 130 10.65 -18.69 7.26
CA LYS A 130 10.94 -17.52 8.12
C LYS A 130 12.24 -16.75 7.78
N SER A 131 12.93 -17.09 6.67
CA SER A 131 14.11 -16.36 6.21
C SER A 131 13.75 -14.98 5.66
N LEU A 132 14.63 -13.99 5.86
CA LEU A 132 14.59 -12.71 5.15
C LEU A 132 15.31 -12.75 3.81
N VAL A 133 16.08 -13.82 3.56
CA VAL A 133 16.80 -14.03 2.31
C VAL A 133 15.88 -14.60 1.26
N TYR A 134 15.87 -13.95 0.10
CA TYR A 134 15.20 -14.39 -1.11
C TYR A 134 16.20 -14.41 -2.25
N TYR A 135 15.94 -15.18 -3.30
CA TYR A 135 16.83 -15.31 -4.43
C TYR A 135 16.07 -15.41 -5.75
N ARG A 136 16.74 -15.00 -6.80
CA ARG A 136 16.34 -15.22 -8.18
C ARG A 136 17.58 -15.16 -9.08
N TYR A 137 17.49 -15.79 -10.26
CA TYR A 137 18.45 -15.60 -11.33
C TYR A 137 18.06 -14.42 -12.21
N GLY A 138 19.01 -13.59 -12.64
CA GLY A 138 18.71 -12.43 -13.49
C GLY A 138 19.93 -11.59 -13.87
N ALA A 139 19.73 -10.63 -14.76
CA ALA A 139 20.75 -9.69 -15.20
C ALA A 139 21.16 -8.73 -14.07
N PHE A 140 22.44 -8.48 -13.87
CA PHE A 140 22.97 -7.59 -12.83
C PHE A 140 22.95 -6.12 -13.25
N ARG A 141 23.23 -5.82 -14.52
CA ARG A 141 23.13 -4.47 -15.09
C ARG A 141 21.80 -4.27 -15.79
N ARG A 142 21.25 -3.06 -15.73
CA ARG A 142 20.17 -2.64 -16.63
C ARG A 142 20.79 -2.30 -17.99
N SER A 143 20.07 -2.52 -19.08
CA SER A 143 20.44 -1.94 -20.37
C SER A 143 20.38 -0.41 -20.26
N VAL A 144 21.18 0.29 -21.08
CA VAL A 144 21.30 1.76 -21.10
C VAL A 144 19.96 2.47 -21.29
N GLU A 145 18.93 1.78 -21.84
CA GLU A 145 17.60 2.32 -22.16
C GLU A 145 16.52 2.03 -21.09
N GLY A 146 16.88 1.58 -19.88
CA GLY A 146 15.90 1.29 -18.83
C GLY A 146 15.02 0.07 -19.07
N THR A 147 15.19 -0.64 -20.19
CA THR A 147 14.48 -1.87 -20.52
C THR A 147 14.94 -3.02 -19.60
N PRO A 148 14.07 -4.01 -19.30
CA PRO A 148 14.48 -5.19 -18.55
C PRO A 148 15.70 -5.83 -19.20
N GLY A 149 16.77 -6.07 -18.43
CA GLY A 149 17.99 -6.72 -18.91
C GLY A 149 17.69 -8.07 -19.56
N PHE A 150 18.61 -8.53 -20.36
CA PHE A 150 18.56 -9.89 -20.93
C PHE A 150 19.47 -10.80 -20.15
N ILE A 151 19.05 -12.06 -20.02
CA ILE A 151 19.88 -13.17 -19.55
C ILE A 151 20.19 -14.10 -20.72
N ARG A 152 21.38 -14.70 -20.71
CA ARG A 152 21.82 -15.65 -21.73
C ARG A 152 21.79 -17.05 -21.13
N ALA A 153 21.19 -17.99 -21.85
CA ALA A 153 21.27 -19.41 -21.53
C ALA A 153 22.59 -20.01 -22.06
N PRO A 154 22.99 -21.19 -21.56
CA PRO A 154 24.00 -22.00 -22.23
C PRO A 154 23.66 -22.15 -23.72
N GLY A 155 24.65 -22.01 -24.60
CA GLY A 155 24.40 -21.96 -26.05
C GLY A 155 24.03 -20.56 -26.60
N GLY A 156 24.14 -19.49 -25.79
CA GLY A 156 24.07 -18.09 -26.25
C GLY A 156 22.67 -17.50 -26.44
N ARG A 157 21.61 -18.29 -26.38
CA ARG A 157 20.23 -17.82 -26.55
C ARG A 157 19.85 -16.77 -25.49
N ARG A 158 19.32 -15.63 -25.95
CA ARG A 158 18.93 -14.49 -25.07
C ARG A 158 17.46 -14.58 -24.67
N TYR A 159 17.19 -14.32 -23.38
CA TYR A 159 15.83 -14.24 -22.83
C TYR A 159 15.66 -12.92 -22.08
N ARG A 160 14.49 -12.31 -22.17
CA ARG A 160 14.15 -11.16 -21.30
C ARG A 160 14.13 -11.59 -19.84
N ASP A 161 14.78 -10.82 -18.97
CA ASP A 161 14.74 -11.00 -17.51
C ASP A 161 13.36 -10.59 -16.95
N LYS A 162 12.33 -11.39 -17.24
CA LYS A 162 10.95 -11.13 -16.79
C LYS A 162 10.77 -11.48 -15.32
N ARG A 163 10.26 -10.53 -14.56
CA ARG A 163 9.84 -10.74 -13.17
C ARG A 163 8.38 -11.17 -13.13
N ALA A 164 8.12 -12.42 -12.81
CA ALA A 164 6.78 -13.00 -12.75
C ALA A 164 6.67 -14.07 -11.66
N PRO A 165 5.46 -14.36 -11.15
CA PRO A 165 5.25 -15.44 -10.19
C PRO A 165 5.79 -16.76 -10.70
N GLY A 166 6.51 -17.50 -9.85
CA GLY A 166 7.08 -18.81 -10.18
C GLY A 166 8.27 -18.80 -11.16
N ARG A 167 8.76 -17.64 -11.57
CA ARG A 167 9.89 -17.48 -12.51
C ARG A 167 11.17 -16.95 -11.86
N ALA A 168 11.39 -17.21 -10.57
CA ALA A 168 12.62 -16.83 -9.88
C ALA A 168 13.85 -17.54 -10.49
N VAL A 169 13.66 -18.75 -11.03
CA VAL A 169 14.70 -19.56 -11.67
C VAL A 169 14.30 -19.82 -13.12
N PRO A 170 15.17 -19.55 -14.11
CA PRO A 170 14.94 -19.92 -15.51
C PRO A 170 14.76 -21.44 -15.68
N ARG A 171 13.94 -21.88 -16.64
CA ARG A 171 13.66 -23.31 -16.86
C ARG A 171 14.89 -24.13 -17.27
N TRP A 172 15.87 -23.49 -17.89
CA TRP A 172 17.10 -24.11 -18.38
C TRP A 172 18.21 -24.15 -17.32
N LEU A 173 17.95 -23.63 -16.11
CA LEU A 173 18.92 -23.58 -15.01
C LEU A 173 18.46 -24.46 -13.86
N GLU A 174 19.34 -25.27 -13.32
CA GLU A 174 19.09 -26.00 -12.08
C GLU A 174 19.10 -25.04 -10.89
N ASP A 175 18.13 -25.20 -9.98
CA ASP A 175 18.02 -24.40 -8.77
C ASP A 175 18.94 -24.97 -7.68
N PRO A 176 20.11 -24.34 -7.39
CA PRO A 176 21.07 -24.84 -6.38
C PRO A 176 20.53 -24.74 -4.96
N PHE A 177 19.46 -23.92 -4.76
CA PHE A 177 18.78 -23.75 -3.48
C PHE A 177 17.63 -24.75 -3.28
N ARG A 178 17.38 -25.67 -4.20
CA ARG A 178 16.23 -26.56 -4.23
C ARG A 178 16.00 -27.31 -2.91
N LYS A 179 17.06 -27.78 -2.26
CA LYS A 179 17.00 -28.49 -0.98
C LYS A 179 16.56 -27.60 0.18
N SER A 180 16.78 -26.27 0.07
CA SER A 180 16.46 -25.27 1.10
C SER A 180 15.17 -24.52 0.82
N ARG A 181 14.63 -24.61 -0.40
CA ARG A 181 13.51 -23.83 -0.89
C ARG A 181 12.19 -24.20 -0.22
N VAL A 182 11.42 -23.20 0.18
CA VAL A 182 10.04 -23.38 0.65
C VAL A 182 9.13 -23.69 -0.55
N LYS A 183 8.55 -24.89 -0.58
CA LYS A 183 7.57 -25.27 -1.61
C LYS A 183 6.27 -24.49 -1.40
N SER A 184 5.71 -23.92 -2.47
CA SER A 184 4.37 -23.33 -2.43
C SER A 184 3.34 -24.43 -2.70
N SER A 185 2.48 -24.68 -1.72
CA SER A 185 1.40 -25.70 -1.84
C SER A 185 0.07 -25.12 -2.32
N LYS A 186 0.04 -23.86 -2.76
CA LYS A 186 -1.23 -23.19 -3.08
C LYS A 186 -1.77 -23.54 -4.46
N ARG A 187 -3.04 -23.98 -4.49
CA ARG A 187 -3.84 -24.00 -5.73
C ARG A 187 -4.16 -22.54 -6.12
N PRO A 188 -3.94 -22.12 -7.37
CA PRO A 188 -4.27 -20.78 -7.83
C PRO A 188 -5.75 -20.44 -7.59
N GLY A 189 -6.03 -19.23 -7.10
CA GLY A 189 -7.39 -18.73 -6.92
C GLY A 189 -8.13 -19.23 -5.68
N LEU A 190 -7.79 -20.39 -5.11
CA LEU A 190 -8.48 -20.93 -3.94
C LEU A 190 -7.82 -20.45 -2.63
N LEU A 191 -8.50 -19.59 -1.87
CA LEU A 191 -8.00 -19.09 -0.58
C LEU A 191 -8.30 -20.06 0.56
N LEU A 192 -9.54 -20.51 0.65
CA LEU A 192 -10.01 -21.62 1.48
C LEU A 192 -10.67 -22.65 0.56
N ARG A 193 -11.12 -23.78 1.12
CA ARG A 193 -11.83 -24.80 0.32
C ARG A 193 -13.10 -24.27 -0.37
N ASP A 194 -13.67 -23.19 0.15
CA ASP A 194 -14.97 -22.62 -0.22
C ASP A 194 -14.91 -21.15 -0.69
N LEU A 195 -13.71 -20.55 -0.81
CA LEU A 195 -13.52 -19.17 -1.30
C LEU A 195 -12.67 -19.17 -2.57
N LEU A 196 -13.30 -18.88 -3.71
CA LEU A 196 -12.64 -18.79 -5.02
C LEU A 196 -12.48 -17.33 -5.44
N ALA A 197 -11.27 -16.79 -5.34
CA ALA A 197 -10.92 -15.46 -5.84
C ALA A 197 -10.64 -15.55 -7.35
N PHE A 198 -11.44 -14.84 -8.17
CA PHE A 198 -11.34 -14.87 -9.62
C PHE A 198 -10.81 -13.56 -10.23
N LYS A 199 -10.85 -12.44 -9.49
CA LYS A 199 -10.39 -11.15 -9.98
C LYS A 199 -9.68 -10.33 -8.89
N ALA A 200 -8.45 -9.91 -9.15
CA ALA A 200 -7.77 -8.92 -8.31
C ALA A 200 -8.18 -7.51 -8.73
N LYS A 201 -8.76 -6.75 -7.82
CA LYS A 201 -9.12 -5.33 -8.03
C LYS A 201 -7.93 -4.41 -7.71
N ALA A 202 -7.18 -4.74 -6.68
CA ALA A 202 -5.97 -4.04 -6.27
C ALA A 202 -4.98 -5.02 -5.65
N GLN A 203 -3.70 -4.80 -5.93
CA GLN A 203 -2.59 -5.51 -5.26
C GLN A 203 -1.50 -4.51 -4.90
N ARG A 204 -1.12 -4.49 -3.63
CA ARG A 204 -0.08 -3.63 -3.08
C ARG A 204 0.76 -4.39 -2.06
N GLY A 205 1.79 -3.75 -1.52
CA GLY A 205 2.59 -4.35 -0.46
C GLY A 205 1.80 -4.69 0.79
N LYS A 206 0.89 -3.83 1.20
CA LYS A 206 0.02 -4.06 2.36
C LYS A 206 -0.94 -5.23 2.20
N GLY A 207 -1.29 -5.61 0.96
CA GLY A 207 -2.26 -6.67 0.70
C GLY A 207 -2.92 -6.55 -0.65
N GLY A 208 -4.11 -7.16 -0.77
CA GLY A 208 -4.91 -7.14 -1.98
C GLY A 208 -6.40 -7.03 -1.71
N VAL A 209 -7.13 -6.59 -2.74
CA VAL A 209 -8.60 -6.60 -2.76
C VAL A 209 -9.02 -7.47 -3.95
N TYR A 210 -9.85 -8.46 -3.67
CA TYR A 210 -10.27 -9.44 -4.67
C TYR A 210 -11.79 -9.54 -4.76
N GLU A 211 -12.31 -9.74 -5.97
CA GLU A 211 -13.65 -10.29 -6.14
C GLU A 211 -13.55 -11.82 -6.07
N ALA A 212 -14.45 -12.42 -5.31
CA ALA A 212 -14.49 -13.86 -5.10
C ALA A 212 -15.93 -14.39 -5.08
N VAL A 213 -16.05 -15.72 -5.17
CA VAL A 213 -17.29 -16.44 -4.91
C VAL A 213 -17.12 -17.21 -3.61
N ASP A 214 -18.11 -17.06 -2.73
CA ASP A 214 -18.26 -17.85 -1.51
C ASP A 214 -19.14 -19.06 -1.82
N LEU A 215 -18.53 -20.23 -1.81
CA LEU A 215 -19.15 -21.52 -2.12
C LEU A 215 -19.71 -22.23 -0.86
N SER A 216 -19.56 -21.61 0.33
CA SER A 216 -20.03 -22.20 1.59
C SER A 216 -21.52 -21.98 1.86
N VAL A 217 -22.19 -21.19 1.00
CA VAL A 217 -23.62 -20.85 1.13
C VAL A 217 -24.36 -21.10 -0.19
N LEU A 218 -25.65 -21.42 -0.08
CA LEU A 218 -26.55 -21.60 -1.22
C LEU A 218 -27.71 -20.59 -1.13
N PRO A 219 -27.99 -19.85 -2.20
CA PRO A 219 -27.23 -19.78 -3.45
C PRO A 219 -25.84 -19.19 -3.21
N VAL A 220 -24.85 -19.58 -4.04
CA VAL A 220 -23.50 -19.04 -3.96
C VAL A 220 -23.52 -17.51 -4.10
N ARG A 221 -22.68 -16.83 -3.35
CA ARG A 221 -22.67 -15.36 -3.34
C ARG A 221 -21.33 -14.77 -3.78
N ARG A 222 -21.41 -13.61 -4.45
CA ARG A 222 -20.22 -12.80 -4.73
C ARG A 222 -19.83 -11.99 -3.52
N VAL A 223 -18.53 -11.98 -3.22
CA VAL A 223 -17.97 -11.29 -2.06
C VAL A 223 -16.74 -10.45 -2.45
N ILE A 224 -16.37 -9.51 -1.60
CA ILE A 224 -15.08 -8.83 -1.64
C ILE A 224 -14.20 -9.41 -0.55
N ILE A 225 -12.97 -9.77 -0.91
CA ILE A 225 -11.96 -10.20 0.05
C ILE A 225 -10.88 -9.15 0.15
N LYS A 226 -10.63 -8.63 1.35
CA LYS A 226 -9.47 -7.81 1.67
C LYS A 226 -8.41 -8.68 2.31
N GLU A 227 -7.20 -8.70 1.74
CA GLU A 227 -6.02 -9.36 2.28
C GLU A 227 -5.13 -8.31 2.97
N GLY A 228 -4.75 -8.56 4.22
CA GLY A 228 -3.76 -7.79 4.95
C GLY A 228 -2.51 -8.62 5.18
N ARG A 229 -1.37 -8.19 4.63
CA ARG A 229 -0.09 -8.91 4.71
C ARG A 229 0.70 -8.49 5.94
N ARG A 230 1.20 -9.47 6.70
CA ARG A 230 2.10 -9.22 7.81
C ARG A 230 3.40 -8.62 7.29
N HIS A 231 3.84 -7.53 7.93
CA HIS A 231 4.98 -6.68 7.55
C HIS A 231 4.85 -6.01 6.17
N GLY A 232 3.73 -6.19 5.46
CA GLY A 232 3.48 -5.57 4.16
C GLY A 232 3.21 -4.07 4.32
N GLU A 233 4.02 -3.23 3.66
CA GLU A 233 3.90 -1.77 3.66
C GLU A 233 3.76 -1.17 5.08
N THR A 234 4.64 -1.60 5.98
CA THR A 234 4.63 -1.11 7.38
C THR A 234 4.73 0.41 7.43
N ASN A 235 3.83 1.05 8.14
CA ASN A 235 3.83 2.49 8.37
C ASN A 235 4.80 2.90 9.48
N TRP A 236 5.05 4.21 9.62
CA TRP A 236 5.90 4.76 10.66
C TRP A 236 5.37 4.54 12.10
N ASP A 237 4.08 4.27 12.25
CA ASP A 237 3.43 3.91 13.51
C ASP A 237 3.44 2.40 13.80
N GLY A 238 4.11 1.61 12.94
CA GLY A 238 4.25 0.17 13.09
C GLY A 238 3.10 -0.65 12.51
N ARG A 239 2.00 -0.03 12.08
CA ARG A 239 0.89 -0.75 11.46
C ARG A 239 1.28 -1.23 10.07
N ASP A 240 1.05 -2.50 9.80
CA ASP A 240 1.20 -3.17 8.53
C ASP A 240 -0.17 -3.52 7.92
N GLY A 241 -0.17 -4.14 6.75
CA GLY A 241 -1.43 -4.55 6.11
C GLY A 241 -2.29 -5.47 6.97
N TYR A 242 -1.68 -6.36 7.77
CA TYR A 242 -2.41 -7.23 8.70
C TYR A 242 -3.15 -6.42 9.78
N ALA A 243 -2.47 -5.44 10.35
CA ALA A 243 -3.05 -4.55 11.37
C ALA A 243 -4.15 -3.66 10.76
N LEU A 244 -3.97 -3.17 9.54
CA LEU A 244 -4.96 -2.34 8.85
C LEU A 244 -6.26 -3.10 8.58
N VAL A 245 -6.20 -4.33 8.06
CA VAL A 245 -7.41 -5.16 7.82
C VAL A 245 -8.11 -5.51 9.13
N ARG A 246 -7.35 -5.80 10.21
CA ARG A 246 -7.91 -6.01 11.53
C ARG A 246 -8.64 -4.77 12.04
N HIS A 247 -8.03 -3.61 11.88
CA HIS A 247 -8.60 -2.34 12.28
C HIS A 247 -9.89 -2.05 11.50
N GLU A 248 -9.88 -2.21 10.17
CA GLU A 248 -11.07 -1.99 9.35
C GLU A 248 -12.25 -2.90 9.78
N ALA A 249 -11.98 -4.16 10.12
CA ALA A 249 -13.01 -5.06 10.63
C ALA A 249 -13.64 -4.54 11.94
N GLN A 250 -12.83 -3.99 12.84
CA GLN A 250 -13.33 -3.37 14.08
C GLN A 250 -14.19 -2.14 13.81
N VAL A 251 -13.72 -1.27 12.91
CA VAL A 251 -14.46 -0.06 12.51
C VAL A 251 -15.80 -0.42 11.87
N LEU A 252 -15.80 -1.34 10.90
CA LEU A 252 -17.04 -1.77 10.22
C LEU A 252 -18.10 -2.29 11.19
N ARG A 253 -17.71 -3.09 12.20
CA ARG A 253 -18.64 -3.57 13.23
C ARG A 253 -19.26 -2.41 14.02
N LYS A 254 -18.47 -1.41 14.40
CA LYS A 254 -18.94 -0.23 15.14
C LYS A 254 -19.87 0.64 14.29
N LEU A 255 -19.50 0.90 13.04
CA LEU A 255 -20.30 1.71 12.13
C LEU A 255 -21.62 1.03 11.77
N ARG A 256 -21.60 -0.29 11.60
CA ARG A 256 -22.84 -1.05 11.33
C ARG A 256 -23.77 -1.05 12.55
N ALA A 257 -23.24 -1.22 13.76
CA ALA A 257 -24.00 -1.11 14.99
C ALA A 257 -24.61 0.29 15.19
N ALA A 258 -23.98 1.34 14.66
CA ALA A 258 -24.51 2.71 14.60
C ALA A 258 -25.49 2.93 13.44
N GLY A 259 -25.92 1.90 12.71
CA GLY A 259 -26.87 1.97 11.61
C GLY A 259 -26.35 2.61 10.33
N LEU A 260 -25.03 2.66 10.14
CA LEU A 260 -24.46 3.19 8.89
C LEU A 260 -24.51 2.13 7.76
N PRO A 261 -24.75 2.56 6.51
CA PRO A 261 -24.87 1.68 5.36
C PRO A 261 -23.49 1.23 4.83
N VAL A 262 -22.76 0.49 5.66
CA VAL A 262 -21.43 -0.06 5.37
C VAL A 262 -21.52 -1.55 5.04
N PRO A 263 -20.50 -2.16 4.37
CA PRO A 263 -20.51 -3.57 4.04
C PRO A 263 -20.64 -4.46 5.25
N GLU A 264 -21.41 -5.54 5.11
CA GLU A 264 -21.46 -6.61 6.10
C GLU A 264 -20.17 -7.42 6.09
N ILE A 265 -19.72 -7.84 7.27
CA ILE A 265 -18.62 -8.77 7.43
C ILE A 265 -19.19 -10.19 7.50
N PHE A 266 -18.90 -10.99 6.47
CA PHE A 266 -19.33 -12.39 6.45
C PHE A 266 -18.36 -13.29 7.21
N ARG A 267 -17.05 -13.09 6.99
CA ARG A 267 -16.00 -13.88 7.67
C ARG A 267 -14.74 -13.04 7.88
N GLU A 268 -14.00 -13.43 8.91
CA GLU A 268 -12.66 -12.92 9.21
C GLU A 268 -11.78 -14.10 9.62
N PHE A 269 -10.60 -14.25 9.01
CA PHE A 269 -9.68 -15.33 9.32
C PHE A 269 -8.23 -14.96 9.07
N ALA A 270 -7.30 -15.74 9.64
CA ALA A 270 -5.88 -15.63 9.37
C ALA A 270 -5.38 -16.91 8.67
N GLN A 271 -4.59 -16.76 7.61
CA GLN A 271 -3.97 -17.87 6.89
C GLN A 271 -2.59 -17.46 6.37
N ASN A 272 -1.60 -18.34 6.51
CA ASN A 272 -0.23 -18.10 6.02
C ASN A 272 0.35 -16.75 6.49
N ARG A 273 0.10 -16.37 7.73
CA ARG A 273 0.51 -15.12 8.38
C ARG A 273 -0.18 -13.86 7.83
N ASN A 274 -1.12 -13.97 6.91
CA ASN A 274 -1.95 -12.87 6.43
C ASN A 274 -3.33 -12.92 7.09
N ARG A 275 -4.00 -11.78 7.13
CA ARG A 275 -5.38 -11.64 7.59
C ARG A 275 -6.29 -11.40 6.39
N TYR A 276 -7.46 -11.99 6.45
CA TYR A 276 -8.47 -11.89 5.40
C TYR A 276 -9.79 -11.44 6.01
N LEU A 277 -10.45 -10.53 5.31
CA LEU A 277 -11.76 -10.00 5.64
C LEU A 277 -12.68 -10.23 4.44
N VAL A 278 -13.71 -11.03 4.62
CA VAL A 278 -14.72 -11.34 3.60
C VAL A 278 -15.92 -10.44 3.82
N LEU A 279 -16.20 -9.60 2.85
CA LEU A 279 -17.18 -8.52 2.91
C LEU A 279 -18.29 -8.70 1.90
N GLU A 280 -19.44 -8.15 2.21
CA GLU A 280 -20.51 -7.89 1.26
C GLU A 280 -19.96 -7.16 0.02
N ARG A 281 -20.31 -7.65 -1.17
CA ARG A 281 -20.05 -6.94 -2.41
C ARG A 281 -21.20 -5.95 -2.68
N ILE A 282 -20.92 -4.67 -2.51
CA ILE A 282 -21.85 -3.61 -2.87
C ILE A 282 -22.10 -3.65 -4.39
N SER A 283 -23.33 -3.86 -4.81
CA SER A 283 -23.72 -4.01 -6.23
C SER A 283 -23.85 -2.70 -6.98
N GLY A 284 -23.89 -1.57 -6.28
CA GLY A 284 -24.00 -0.24 -6.88
C GLY A 284 -22.76 0.20 -7.66
N ARG A 285 -22.82 1.43 -8.18
CA ARG A 285 -21.70 2.10 -8.86
C ARG A 285 -21.09 3.16 -7.94
N PRO A 286 -19.77 3.34 -7.92
CA PRO A 286 -19.17 4.47 -7.21
C PRO A 286 -19.66 5.78 -7.82
N LEU A 287 -19.83 6.81 -7.01
CA LEU A 287 -20.19 8.15 -7.50
C LEU A 287 -19.21 8.63 -8.57
N LEU A 288 -17.92 8.30 -8.39
CA LEU A 288 -16.88 8.54 -9.39
C LEU A 288 -15.86 7.40 -9.32
N PRO A 289 -15.53 6.73 -10.46
CA PRO A 289 -14.46 5.72 -10.49
C PRO A 289 -13.11 6.31 -10.08
N ALA A 290 -12.28 5.52 -9.38
CA ALA A 290 -11.00 5.97 -8.80
C ALA A 290 -9.99 6.59 -9.80
N LYS A 291 -10.10 6.25 -11.08
CA LYS A 291 -9.23 6.78 -12.16
C LYS A 291 -9.78 8.07 -12.81
N ARG A 292 -10.98 8.50 -12.44
CA ARG A 292 -11.60 9.70 -12.98
C ARG A 292 -11.54 10.84 -11.97
N THR A 293 -11.21 12.02 -12.44
CA THR A 293 -11.20 13.26 -11.65
C THR A 293 -12.42 14.14 -11.92
N GLN A 294 -13.15 13.88 -13.01
CA GLN A 294 -14.34 14.65 -13.38
C GLN A 294 -15.58 13.75 -13.43
N PRO A 295 -16.70 14.19 -12.84
CA PRO A 295 -17.99 13.54 -12.97
C PRO A 295 -18.47 13.57 -14.43
N SER A 296 -19.17 12.53 -14.87
CA SER A 296 -19.82 12.50 -16.19
C SER A 296 -21.07 13.38 -16.25
N ARG A 297 -21.66 13.67 -15.11
CA ARG A 297 -22.81 14.58 -14.97
C ARG A 297 -22.47 15.64 -13.92
N ILE A 298 -22.55 16.90 -14.31
CA ILE A 298 -22.26 18.08 -13.50
C ILE A 298 -23.58 18.82 -13.26
N SER A 299 -23.96 19.01 -12.00
CA SER A 299 -25.19 19.70 -11.63
C SER A 299 -25.19 20.05 -10.14
N TRP A 300 -25.51 21.27 -9.80
CA TRP A 300 -25.68 21.67 -8.40
C TRP A 300 -26.84 20.94 -7.71
N ARG A 301 -27.90 20.58 -8.42
CA ARG A 301 -28.97 19.72 -7.91
C ARG A 301 -28.48 18.31 -7.56
N LEU A 302 -27.51 17.78 -8.33
CA LEU A 302 -26.89 16.50 -7.99
C LEU A 302 -25.96 16.63 -6.77
N ALA A 303 -25.19 17.72 -6.70
CA ALA A 303 -24.33 18.01 -5.55
C ALA A 303 -25.15 18.15 -4.25
N GLU A 304 -26.30 18.84 -4.32
CA GLU A 304 -27.22 18.98 -3.21
C GLU A 304 -27.77 17.63 -2.73
N ARG A 305 -28.26 16.78 -3.64
CA ARG A 305 -28.74 15.43 -3.29
C ARG A 305 -27.68 14.56 -2.67
N ILE A 306 -26.40 14.71 -3.10
CA ILE A 306 -25.29 13.99 -2.48
C ILE A 306 -25.07 14.50 -1.05
N LEU A 307 -25.11 15.82 -0.82
CA LEU A 307 -25.00 16.42 0.50
C LEU A 307 -26.14 15.96 1.44
N GLU A 308 -27.39 15.99 0.98
CA GLU A 308 -28.56 15.56 1.75
C GLU A 308 -28.46 14.13 2.27
N GLN A 309 -27.84 13.23 1.49
CA GLN A 309 -27.66 11.85 1.93
C GLN A 309 -26.38 11.65 2.75
N LEU A 310 -25.24 12.23 2.32
CA LEU A 310 -23.93 11.93 2.88
C LEU A 310 -23.67 12.66 4.20
N GLU A 311 -24.15 13.91 4.36
CA GLU A 311 -23.96 14.68 5.58
C GLU A 311 -24.58 14.01 6.83
N PRO A 312 -25.84 13.51 6.80
CA PRO A 312 -26.39 12.76 7.92
C PRO A 312 -25.62 11.48 8.23
N MET A 313 -25.04 10.80 7.22
CA MET A 313 -24.23 9.61 7.42
C MET A 313 -22.92 9.96 8.14
N LEU A 314 -22.24 11.03 7.71
CA LEU A 314 -21.03 11.52 8.40
C LEU A 314 -21.36 11.98 9.81
N SER A 315 -22.42 12.72 10.01
CA SER A 315 -22.86 13.16 11.36
C SER A 315 -23.11 11.97 12.30
N ARG A 316 -23.76 10.91 11.79
CA ARG A 316 -23.96 9.65 12.56
C ARG A 316 -22.65 8.95 12.87
N MET A 317 -21.70 8.93 11.91
CA MET A 317 -20.35 8.38 12.12
C MET A 317 -19.61 9.16 13.19
N HIS A 318 -19.67 10.48 13.14
CA HIS A 318 -19.06 11.37 14.11
C HIS A 318 -19.70 11.23 15.50
N ALA A 319 -21.02 11.10 15.58
CA ALA A 319 -21.73 10.80 16.83
C ALA A 319 -21.32 9.44 17.42
N ALA A 320 -21.00 8.47 16.58
CA ALA A 320 -20.43 7.18 17.00
C ALA A 320 -18.94 7.26 17.39
N GLY A 321 -18.33 8.46 17.39
CA GLY A 321 -16.96 8.71 17.81
C GLY A 321 -15.89 8.46 16.76
N TRP A 322 -16.23 8.36 15.48
CA TRP A 322 -15.30 8.04 14.40
C TRP A 322 -15.18 9.14 13.35
N VAL A 323 -13.97 9.27 12.78
CA VAL A 323 -13.68 10.08 11.59
C VAL A 323 -13.24 9.13 10.47
N TRP A 324 -13.80 9.29 9.27
CA TRP A 324 -13.51 8.40 8.13
C TRP A 324 -12.13 8.64 7.51
N ARG A 325 -11.78 9.92 7.30
CA ARG A 325 -10.50 10.40 6.79
C ARG A 325 -10.19 10.07 5.31
N ASP A 326 -10.94 9.20 4.66
CA ASP A 326 -10.80 8.91 3.22
C ASP A 326 -12.15 8.97 2.51
N CYS A 327 -12.97 9.97 2.92
CA CYS A 327 -14.22 10.31 2.25
C CYS A 327 -13.93 10.84 0.84
N LYS A 328 -14.32 10.08 -0.18
CA LYS A 328 -14.14 10.44 -1.59
C LYS A 328 -15.14 9.70 -2.48
N PRO A 329 -15.45 10.20 -3.69
CA PRO A 329 -16.50 9.65 -4.55
C PRO A 329 -16.30 8.18 -4.94
N SER A 330 -15.06 7.70 -5.02
CA SER A 330 -14.78 6.29 -5.34
C SER A 330 -15.07 5.32 -4.19
N HIS A 331 -15.26 5.84 -2.97
CA HIS A 331 -15.63 5.07 -1.77
C HIS A 331 -17.11 5.19 -1.40
N ILE A 332 -17.88 5.93 -2.19
CA ILE A 332 -19.31 6.16 -2.02
C ILE A 332 -20.02 5.54 -3.21
N PHE A 333 -20.82 4.52 -2.95
CA PHE A 333 -21.57 3.78 -3.97
C PHE A 333 -23.03 4.16 -3.95
N LEU A 334 -23.63 4.31 -5.14
CA LEU A 334 -25.06 4.47 -5.29
C LEU A 334 -25.67 3.09 -5.62
N GLN A 335 -26.54 2.61 -4.74
CA GLN A 335 -27.26 1.35 -4.86
C GLN A 335 -28.75 1.59 -4.60
N GLY A 336 -29.59 1.39 -5.62
CA GLY A 336 -31.05 1.58 -5.47
C GLY A 336 -31.46 2.98 -4.99
N GLY A 337 -30.75 4.05 -5.41
CA GLY A 337 -30.99 5.41 -4.97
C GLY A 337 -30.37 5.81 -3.62
N THR A 338 -29.83 4.85 -2.87
CA THR A 338 -29.23 5.06 -1.55
C THR A 338 -27.69 4.98 -1.61
N LEU A 339 -27.02 5.82 -0.83
CA LEU A 339 -25.56 5.78 -0.72
C LEU A 339 -25.10 4.65 0.20
N ARG A 340 -24.03 3.96 -0.19
CA ARG A 340 -23.32 2.94 0.56
C ARG A 340 -21.86 3.33 0.67
N LEU A 341 -21.26 3.20 1.86
CA LEU A 341 -19.89 3.66 2.15
C LEU A 341 -18.94 2.46 2.29
N ILE A 342 -17.73 2.57 1.73
CA ILE A 342 -16.70 1.52 1.79
C ILE A 342 -15.34 2.09 2.17
N ASP A 343 -14.40 1.20 2.56
CA ASP A 343 -12.98 1.50 2.78
C ASP A 343 -12.71 2.37 4.02
N PHE A 344 -12.71 1.71 5.18
CA PHE A 344 -12.54 2.35 6.50
C PHE A 344 -11.17 2.07 7.14
N GLU A 345 -10.18 1.61 6.38
CA GLU A 345 -8.86 1.30 6.94
C GLU A 345 -8.13 2.52 7.53
N GLY A 346 -8.48 3.73 7.08
CA GLY A 346 -7.96 4.99 7.60
C GLY A 346 -8.78 5.63 8.71
N ALA A 347 -9.98 5.11 8.97
CA ALA A 347 -10.86 5.66 9.99
C ALA A 347 -10.21 5.58 11.38
N CYS A 348 -10.50 6.55 12.21
CA CYS A 348 -9.94 6.61 13.56
C CYS A 348 -10.92 7.24 14.55
N PRO A 349 -10.76 7.02 15.86
CA PRO A 349 -11.50 7.75 16.87
C PRO A 349 -11.30 9.26 16.73
N ILE A 350 -12.36 10.02 17.00
CA ILE A 350 -12.28 11.47 17.11
C ILE A 350 -11.26 11.81 18.22
N ASP A 351 -10.51 12.90 18.00
CA ASP A 351 -9.48 13.36 18.91
C ASP A 351 -8.24 12.46 19.07
N GLN A 352 -8.13 11.39 18.29
CA GLN A 352 -6.92 10.59 18.26
C GLN A 352 -5.73 11.44 17.79
N THR A 353 -4.65 11.40 18.57
CA THR A 353 -3.40 12.15 18.30
C THR A 353 -2.34 11.27 17.63
N ARG A 354 -1.27 11.90 17.11
CA ARG A 354 -0.10 11.24 16.51
C ARG A 354 -0.42 10.31 15.33
N LEU A 355 -1.37 10.73 14.51
CA LEU A 355 -1.74 9.99 13.31
C LEU A 355 -0.85 10.37 12.13
N PRO A 356 -0.50 9.39 11.26
CA PRO A 356 0.08 9.69 9.96
C PRO A 356 -0.97 10.38 9.07
N PRO A 357 -0.54 11.20 8.08
CA PRO A 357 -1.44 11.67 7.05
C PRO A 357 -2.14 10.48 6.38
N TRP A 358 -3.44 10.60 6.15
CA TRP A 358 -4.25 9.56 5.53
C TRP A 358 -5.27 10.18 4.58
N GLY A 359 -5.67 9.42 3.56
CA GLY A 359 -6.66 9.84 2.58
C GLY A 359 -6.06 10.28 1.25
N SER A 360 -6.93 10.65 0.33
CA SER A 360 -6.55 11.08 -1.03
C SER A 360 -6.22 12.58 -1.03
N PRO A 361 -5.09 13.03 -1.59
CA PRO A 361 -4.59 14.40 -1.44
C PRO A 361 -5.60 15.51 -1.73
N ASP A 362 -6.45 15.32 -2.75
CA ASP A 362 -7.41 16.34 -3.18
C ASP A 362 -8.59 16.49 -2.21
N TYR A 363 -8.87 15.47 -1.39
CA TYR A 363 -9.96 15.43 -0.41
C TYR A 363 -9.48 15.65 1.03
N ILE A 364 -8.18 15.91 1.23
CA ILE A 364 -7.61 16.21 2.55
C ILE A 364 -7.44 17.72 2.72
N PRO A 365 -7.84 18.31 3.84
CA PRO A 365 -7.59 19.72 4.11
C PRO A 365 -6.11 20.08 3.90
N PRO A 366 -5.77 21.18 3.21
CA PRO A 366 -4.38 21.58 2.96
C PRO A 366 -3.52 21.59 4.22
N SER A 367 -4.12 22.01 5.33
CA SER A 367 -3.51 22.00 6.64
C SER A 367 -3.19 20.60 7.17
N SER A 368 -3.81 19.53 6.67
CA SER A 368 -3.61 18.11 7.09
C SER A 368 -2.59 17.34 6.25
N ARG A 369 -2.18 17.87 5.09
CA ARG A 369 -1.31 17.15 4.14
C ARG A 369 0.13 16.93 4.63
N ARG A 370 0.66 17.78 5.50
CA ARG A 370 2.11 17.83 5.83
C ARG A 370 2.47 17.53 7.29
N LYS A 371 1.54 17.37 8.22
CA LYS A 371 1.87 17.26 9.65
C LYS A 371 1.54 15.89 10.22
N PHE A 372 2.57 15.24 10.76
CA PHE A 372 2.50 13.90 11.35
C PHE A 372 1.88 13.88 12.76
N SER A 373 1.67 14.99 13.38
CA SER A 373 1.19 15.12 14.76
C SER A 373 -0.08 15.92 14.78
N ARG A 374 -1.22 15.29 14.48
CA ARG A 374 -2.50 15.96 14.54
C ARG A 374 -3.50 15.18 15.37
N ARG A 375 -4.41 15.92 15.91
CA ARG A 375 -5.66 15.44 16.44
C ARG A 375 -6.61 15.23 15.27
N ALA A 376 -7.17 14.03 15.12
CA ALA A 376 -8.22 13.77 14.15
C ALA A 376 -9.48 14.55 14.54
N GLY A 377 -10.20 15.02 13.56
CA GLY A 377 -11.45 15.76 13.79
C GLY A 377 -12.41 15.66 12.63
N THR A 378 -13.67 15.91 12.91
CA THR A 378 -14.76 15.87 11.92
C THR A 378 -14.51 16.78 10.71
N PHE A 379 -13.74 17.88 10.93
CA PHE A 379 -13.36 18.82 9.87
C PHE A 379 -12.64 18.18 8.68
N GLU A 380 -12.02 16.99 8.84
CA GLU A 380 -11.38 16.26 7.73
C GLU A 380 -12.45 15.70 6.78
N ASP A 381 -13.51 15.13 7.33
CA ASP A 381 -14.64 14.60 6.55
C ASP A 381 -15.54 15.74 6.03
N ASP A 382 -15.74 16.80 6.80
CA ASP A 382 -16.49 18.00 6.39
C ASP A 382 -15.83 18.66 5.17
N TYR A 383 -14.50 18.82 5.20
CA TYR A 383 -13.77 19.35 4.07
C TYR A 383 -13.92 18.45 2.82
N ALA A 384 -13.79 17.14 2.99
CA ALA A 384 -13.95 16.18 1.90
C ALA A 384 -15.36 16.24 1.31
N LEU A 385 -16.39 16.38 2.14
CA LEU A 385 -17.78 16.56 1.73
C LEU A 385 -17.96 17.84 0.89
N GLY A 386 -17.38 18.96 1.34
CA GLY A 386 -17.38 20.22 0.58
C GLY A 386 -16.68 20.09 -0.78
N VAL A 387 -15.55 19.38 -0.84
CA VAL A 387 -14.84 19.08 -2.10
C VAL A 387 -15.71 18.25 -3.05
N ILE A 388 -16.37 17.20 -2.54
CA ILE A 388 -17.27 16.35 -3.34
C ILE A 388 -18.42 17.19 -3.92
N ALA A 389 -19.08 17.96 -3.09
CA ALA A 389 -20.19 18.80 -3.54
C ALA A 389 -19.75 19.81 -4.61
N PHE A 390 -18.62 20.49 -4.41
CA PHE A 390 -18.06 21.41 -5.41
C PHE A 390 -17.71 20.69 -6.71
N GLN A 391 -17.08 19.51 -6.62
CA GLN A 391 -16.67 18.72 -7.77
C GLN A 391 -17.87 18.28 -8.62
N PHE A 392 -18.97 17.87 -8.01
CA PHE A 392 -20.18 17.47 -8.73
C PHE A 392 -21.01 18.64 -9.24
N GLY A 393 -20.93 19.81 -8.58
CA GLY A 393 -21.61 21.02 -9.02
C GLY A 393 -20.85 21.81 -10.11
N ALA A 394 -19.53 21.95 -9.96
CA ALA A 394 -18.68 22.76 -10.85
C ALA A 394 -17.83 21.95 -11.83
N GLY A 395 -17.80 20.61 -11.74
CA GLY A 395 -17.04 19.72 -12.63
C GLY A 395 -15.55 19.66 -12.38
N LYS A 396 -15.03 20.28 -11.31
CA LYS A 396 -13.60 20.34 -10.97
C LYS A 396 -13.40 20.52 -9.46
N PHE A 397 -12.15 20.33 -9.02
CA PHE A 397 -11.78 20.57 -7.63
C PHE A 397 -11.90 22.05 -7.26
N PRO A 398 -12.26 22.36 -5.99
CA PRO A 398 -12.36 23.73 -5.52
C PRO A 398 -10.99 24.42 -5.53
N PRO A 399 -10.85 25.62 -6.17
CA PRO A 399 -9.66 26.42 -6.03
C PRO A 399 -9.41 26.81 -4.58
N ALA A 400 -8.14 26.87 -4.17
CA ALA A 400 -7.77 27.30 -2.80
C ALA A 400 -8.20 28.76 -2.51
N ALA A 401 -8.10 29.65 -3.50
CA ALA A 401 -8.47 31.04 -3.40
C ALA A 401 -10.01 31.24 -3.43
N ALA A 402 -10.56 31.90 -2.40
CA ALA A 402 -12.01 32.10 -2.27
C ALA A 402 -12.63 32.87 -3.45
N HIS A 403 -11.94 33.93 -3.94
CA HIS A 403 -12.42 34.72 -5.09
C HIS A 403 -12.57 33.88 -6.37
N ARG A 404 -11.65 32.92 -6.59
CA ARG A 404 -11.73 31.99 -7.73
C ARG A 404 -12.88 31.02 -7.58
N ARG A 405 -13.18 30.56 -6.36
CA ARG A 405 -14.38 29.74 -6.10
C ARG A 405 -15.66 30.54 -6.36
N ALA A 406 -15.72 31.80 -5.84
CA ALA A 406 -16.87 32.68 -6.06
C ALA A 406 -17.14 32.93 -7.56
N ALA A 407 -16.10 33.14 -8.36
CA ALA A 407 -16.23 33.28 -9.81
C ALA A 407 -16.79 32.01 -10.47
N LEU A 408 -16.40 30.81 -10.01
CA LEU A 408 -16.94 29.54 -10.51
C LEU A 408 -18.38 29.33 -10.11
N TYR A 409 -18.78 29.63 -8.88
CA TYR A 409 -20.18 29.55 -8.44
C TYR A 409 -21.09 30.42 -9.31
N ARG A 410 -20.72 31.68 -9.55
CA ARG A 410 -21.49 32.59 -10.42
C ARG A 410 -21.59 32.04 -11.84
N ARG A 411 -20.47 31.63 -12.45
CA ARG A 411 -20.42 31.12 -13.82
C ARG A 411 -21.25 29.86 -14.01
N THR A 412 -21.35 29.00 -13.00
CA THR A 412 -22.04 27.72 -13.08
C THR A 412 -23.47 27.75 -12.45
N GLY A 413 -23.93 28.91 -11.99
CA GLY A 413 -25.28 29.07 -11.43
C GLY A 413 -25.50 28.33 -10.11
N CYS A 414 -24.51 28.37 -9.19
CA CYS A 414 -24.67 27.76 -7.89
C CYS A 414 -25.71 28.51 -7.03
N PRO A 415 -26.73 27.84 -6.48
CA PRO A 415 -27.68 28.47 -5.54
C PRO A 415 -26.91 29.03 -4.32
N GLU A 416 -27.34 30.18 -3.82
CA GLU A 416 -26.64 30.90 -2.75
C GLU A 416 -26.54 30.09 -1.46
N VAL A 417 -27.63 29.50 -1.02
CA VAL A 417 -27.68 28.65 0.18
C VAL A 417 -26.68 27.46 0.07
N LEU A 418 -26.59 26.85 -1.11
CA LEU A 418 -25.69 25.75 -1.38
C LEU A 418 -24.26 26.23 -1.42
N ARG A 419 -23.96 27.38 -1.99
CA ARG A 419 -22.65 28.03 -1.99
C ARG A 419 -22.14 28.24 -0.56
N GLU A 420 -22.95 28.86 0.30
CA GLU A 420 -22.58 29.12 1.69
C GLU A 420 -22.30 27.82 2.47
N LYS A 421 -23.15 26.81 2.24
CA LYS A 421 -22.96 25.49 2.84
C LYS A 421 -21.62 24.87 2.43
N ILE A 422 -21.32 24.86 1.12
CA ILE A 422 -20.06 24.32 0.59
C ILE A 422 -18.85 25.10 1.12
N ASP A 423 -18.90 26.44 1.12
CA ASP A 423 -17.81 27.25 1.62
C ASP A 423 -17.59 27.05 3.14
N ARG A 424 -18.63 26.84 3.92
CA ARG A 424 -18.53 26.47 5.35
C ARG A 424 -17.80 25.15 5.52
N LEU A 425 -18.15 24.13 4.75
CA LEU A 425 -17.51 22.81 4.76
C LEU A 425 -16.02 22.90 4.36
N LEU A 426 -15.71 23.63 3.30
CA LEU A 426 -14.33 23.82 2.82
C LEU A 426 -13.45 24.63 3.78
N ASN A 427 -14.04 25.47 4.62
CA ASN A 427 -13.37 26.29 5.63
C ASN A 427 -13.42 25.66 7.04
N SER A 428 -13.98 24.45 7.16
CA SER A 428 -14.04 23.73 8.44
C SER A 428 -12.64 23.61 9.08
N LYS A 429 -12.51 24.03 10.33
CA LYS A 429 -11.24 24.06 11.08
C LYS A 429 -11.36 23.21 12.35
N ILE A 430 -10.24 22.82 12.88
CA ILE A 430 -10.18 22.20 14.22
C ILE A 430 -10.87 23.12 15.21
N SER A 431 -12.00 22.70 15.73
CA SER A 431 -12.65 23.39 16.85
C SER A 431 -11.67 23.44 18.03
N ARG A 432 -11.21 24.61 18.39
CA ARG A 432 -10.48 24.83 19.64
C ARG A 432 -11.49 24.78 20.79
N ARG A 433 -11.98 23.59 21.14
CA ARG A 433 -12.59 23.46 22.46
C ARG A 433 -11.49 23.71 23.49
N ARG A 434 -11.55 24.84 24.15
CA ARG A 434 -10.84 25.06 25.41
C ARG A 434 -11.31 23.96 26.34
N VAL A 435 -10.42 23.06 26.71
CA VAL A 435 -10.63 22.20 27.86
C VAL A 435 -10.69 23.15 29.05
N LYS A 436 -11.86 23.32 29.64
CA LYS A 436 -12.01 23.93 30.97
C LYS A 436 -11.54 22.90 32.00
#